data_d0ce5be1195b4d9dd9ac631cc05ed081
#
_entry.id   d0ce5be1195b4d9dd9ac631cc05ed081
#
_cell.length_a   1.000
_cell.length_b   1.000
_cell.length_c   1.000
_cell.angle_alpha   90.00
_cell.angle_beta   90.00
_cell.angle_gamma   90.00
#
_symmetry.space_group_name_H-M   'P 1'
#
loop_
_entity.id
_entity.type
_entity.pdbx_description
1 polymer ?
#
loop_
_entity_poly.entity_id
_entity_poly.type
_entity_poly.pdbx_seq_one_letter_code
_entity_poly.pdbx_strand_id
1 'polypeptide(L)'
;MFGIRAVLICGFIAAAGLWYASRPGFVIRQTGVDGGNRWILRLGGLKWSMDDFCRGWLITGRPGTGKTTAAINQMLWQISKSCPNWGGVCVDDKGLYWETLKPMFRHLGHEDKLILLQVRPEAAGPDWKPVHTFNFLDDPHLTDDTKAELVCNVAGSFGQRSEQTFFKKQAETQMGFAFKALRCAGLPVTLENTYEFLTTDNVMREVMEMLEKKDDQEAPEVLDHFKHRWLAQPPEQLGGIKTTVANYLKYFTDPDIAAVFCPRQASFSFGDIDRGKVICVSIPQRFQVERRYINTLLKLAFYSHAQRRFDNPLMVRARHNLVILWADEAQRIVTASNDGMSDHNVVDVIREAKATVVAATQSYTSLIPPMGDEHRAKVLIANLASACCIPSPTEWLLSFASRTAKGRFGL
;
A
#
# COMPACT_ATOMS: atom_id res chain seq x y z
N MET A 1 -35.08 -12.78 -22.50
CA MET A 1 -34.62 -14.03 -21.88
C MET A 1 -33.24 -13.94 -21.22
N PHE A 2 -32.39 -12.94 -21.48
CA PHE A 2 -31.07 -12.78 -20.88
C PHE A 2 -31.09 -12.24 -19.43
N GLY A 3 -32.09 -11.46 -19.04
CA GLY A 3 -32.14 -10.85 -17.70
C GLY A 3 -32.43 -11.80 -16.53
N ILE A 4 -33.25 -12.83 -16.76
CA ILE A 4 -33.64 -13.80 -15.72
C ILE A 4 -32.49 -14.76 -15.38
N ARG A 5 -31.65 -15.12 -16.35
CA ARG A 5 -30.49 -15.97 -16.12
C ARG A 5 -29.39 -15.25 -15.33
N ALA A 6 -29.16 -13.95 -15.57
CA ALA A 6 -28.19 -13.16 -14.82
C ALA A 6 -28.61 -12.98 -13.34
N VAL A 7 -29.90 -12.73 -13.07
CA VAL A 7 -30.43 -12.63 -11.69
C VAL A 7 -30.36 -13.96 -10.96
N LEU A 8 -30.62 -15.07 -11.63
CA LEU A 8 -30.49 -16.41 -11.03
C LEU A 8 -29.03 -16.78 -10.76
N ILE A 9 -28.09 -16.41 -11.63
CA ILE A 9 -26.65 -16.66 -11.41
C ILE A 9 -26.13 -15.79 -10.26
N CYS A 10 -26.49 -14.51 -10.18
CA CYS A 10 -26.14 -13.63 -9.07
C CYS A 10 -26.78 -14.10 -7.73
N GLY A 11 -28.03 -14.56 -7.77
CA GLY A 11 -28.71 -15.14 -6.62
C GLY A 11 -28.06 -16.46 -6.16
N PHE A 12 -27.62 -17.29 -7.08
CA PHE A 12 -26.93 -18.56 -6.79
C PHE A 12 -25.52 -18.30 -6.22
N ILE A 13 -24.80 -17.30 -6.73
CA ILE A 13 -23.48 -16.89 -6.23
C ILE A 13 -23.60 -16.29 -4.82
N ALA A 14 -24.61 -15.45 -4.57
CA ALA A 14 -24.87 -14.89 -3.24
C ALA A 14 -25.32 -15.97 -2.24
N ALA A 15 -26.20 -16.86 -2.64
CA ALA A 15 -26.63 -18.01 -1.83
C ALA A 15 -25.50 -19.01 -1.60
N ALA A 16 -24.67 -19.29 -2.60
CA ALA A 16 -23.47 -20.12 -2.46
C ALA A 16 -22.42 -19.47 -1.56
N GLY A 17 -22.24 -18.14 -1.63
CA GLY A 17 -21.35 -17.37 -0.73
C GLY A 17 -21.82 -17.41 0.73
N LEU A 18 -23.12 -17.18 0.98
CA LEU A 18 -23.72 -17.29 2.32
C LEU A 18 -23.70 -18.72 2.84
N TRP A 19 -23.99 -19.70 1.98
CA TRP A 19 -23.94 -21.10 2.34
C TRP A 19 -22.51 -21.59 2.56
N TYR A 20 -21.51 -21.03 1.84
CA TYR A 20 -20.09 -21.29 2.03
C TYR A 20 -19.58 -20.68 3.36
N ALA A 21 -20.03 -19.48 3.72
CA ALA A 21 -19.67 -18.82 4.98
C ALA A 21 -20.29 -19.48 6.22
N SER A 22 -21.40 -20.19 6.07
CA SER A 22 -22.06 -20.93 7.16
C SER A 22 -21.51 -22.34 7.40
N ARG A 23 -20.50 -22.78 6.63
CA ARG A 23 -19.99 -24.14 6.72
C ARG A 23 -19.01 -24.38 7.86
N PRO A 24 -19.01 -25.58 8.46
CA PRO A 24 -18.01 -25.99 9.44
C PRO A 24 -16.64 -26.12 8.77
N GLY A 25 -15.74 -25.22 9.01
CA GLY A 25 -14.42 -25.10 8.38
C GLY A 25 -14.09 -23.69 7.94
N PHE A 26 -15.11 -22.81 7.88
CA PHE A 26 -14.91 -21.37 7.74
C PHE A 26 -14.62 -20.81 9.13
N VAL A 27 -13.35 -20.51 9.40
CA VAL A 27 -12.94 -19.98 10.69
C VAL A 27 -12.91 -18.47 10.62
N ILE A 28 -13.86 -17.82 11.31
CA ILE A 28 -13.83 -16.36 11.55
C ILE A 28 -13.55 -16.16 13.04
N ARG A 29 -12.49 -15.44 13.35
CA ARG A 29 -12.16 -15.03 14.71
C ARG A 29 -12.59 -13.58 14.91
N GLN A 30 -13.48 -13.36 15.85
CA GLN A 30 -13.84 -12.03 16.35
C GLN A 30 -13.14 -11.80 17.69
N THR A 31 -12.53 -10.64 17.87
CA THR A 31 -11.80 -10.24 19.09
C THR A 31 -12.37 -8.96 19.70
N GLY A 32 -13.64 -8.68 19.53
CA GLY A 32 -14.29 -7.48 20.08
C GLY A 32 -15.37 -7.80 21.09
N VAL A 33 -15.61 -6.90 22.02
CA VAL A 33 -16.73 -6.93 22.98
C VAL A 33 -17.86 -6.05 22.45
N ASP A 34 -19.10 -6.51 22.62
CA ASP A 34 -20.32 -5.83 22.17
C ASP A 34 -20.51 -4.53 22.99
N GLY A 35 -20.08 -3.40 22.44
CA GLY A 35 -20.07 -2.08 23.09
C GLY A 35 -21.09 -1.09 22.52
N GLY A 36 -22.32 -1.50 22.17
CA GLY A 36 -23.40 -0.59 21.75
C GLY A 36 -23.18 0.20 20.46
N ASN A 37 -22.10 -0.04 19.74
CA ASN A 37 -21.75 0.63 18.50
C ASN A 37 -22.50 0.08 17.29
N ARG A 38 -22.76 0.94 16.30
CA ARG A 38 -23.36 0.55 15.02
C ARG A 38 -22.45 -0.48 14.30
N TRP A 39 -23.03 -1.61 13.92
CA TRP A 39 -22.34 -2.64 13.16
C TRP A 39 -22.03 -2.16 11.73
N ILE A 40 -20.77 -2.27 11.30
CA ILE A 40 -20.33 -1.90 9.96
C ILE A 40 -20.07 -3.11 9.06
N LEU A 41 -19.86 -4.27 9.66
CA LEU A 41 -19.61 -5.53 8.93
C LEU A 41 -20.33 -6.69 9.61
N ARG A 42 -20.84 -7.63 8.79
CA ARG A 42 -21.46 -8.89 9.23
C ARG A 42 -21.00 -10.02 8.34
N LEU A 43 -20.40 -11.06 8.93
CA LEU A 43 -19.95 -12.26 8.22
C LEU A 43 -20.29 -13.50 9.05
N GLY A 44 -20.95 -14.49 8.44
CA GLY A 44 -21.25 -15.78 9.09
C GLY A 44 -21.98 -15.69 10.43
N GLY A 45 -22.86 -14.69 10.63
CA GLY A 45 -23.57 -14.46 11.88
C GLY A 45 -22.80 -13.57 12.88
N LEU A 46 -21.51 -13.36 12.73
CA LEU A 46 -20.71 -12.43 13.53
C LEU A 46 -20.86 -10.99 13.03
N LYS A 47 -20.65 -10.03 13.94
CA LYS A 47 -20.82 -8.61 13.67
C LYS A 47 -19.61 -7.86 14.21
N TRP A 48 -19.17 -6.83 13.48
CA TRP A 48 -18.07 -5.96 13.88
C TRP A 48 -18.52 -4.51 13.92
N SER A 49 -18.19 -3.85 15.03
CA SER A 49 -18.24 -2.41 15.15
C SER A 49 -17.09 -1.76 14.38
N MET A 50 -17.06 -0.43 14.32
CA MET A 50 -15.93 0.33 13.77
C MET A 50 -14.62 -0.02 14.50
N ASP A 51 -14.63 -0.01 15.83
CA ASP A 51 -13.48 -0.26 16.66
C ASP A 51 -12.94 -1.70 16.51
N ASP A 52 -13.85 -2.67 16.40
CA ASP A 52 -13.47 -4.07 16.15
C ASP A 52 -12.89 -4.25 14.75
N PHE A 53 -13.46 -3.56 13.76
CA PHE A 53 -12.97 -3.62 12.38
C PHE A 53 -11.57 -3.03 12.26
N CYS A 54 -11.28 -1.94 13.00
CA CYS A 54 -9.97 -1.28 13.00
C CYS A 54 -8.83 -2.13 13.63
N ARG A 55 -9.12 -3.28 14.23
CA ARG A 55 -8.09 -4.18 14.78
C ARG A 55 -7.31 -4.97 13.72
N GLY A 56 -7.56 -4.71 12.44
CA GLY A 56 -6.87 -5.35 11.32
C GLY A 56 -7.40 -6.74 10.96
N TRP A 57 -7.19 -7.12 9.72
CA TRP A 57 -7.73 -8.33 9.13
C TRP A 57 -6.67 -9.13 8.37
N LEU A 58 -6.64 -10.43 8.63
CA LEU A 58 -5.87 -11.40 7.84
C LEU A 58 -6.84 -12.37 7.15
N ILE A 59 -6.86 -12.31 5.82
CA ILE A 59 -7.65 -13.23 4.99
C ILE A 59 -6.71 -14.24 4.36
N THR A 60 -6.88 -15.52 4.67
CA THR A 60 -6.05 -16.59 4.11
C THR A 60 -6.87 -17.56 3.28
N GLY A 61 -6.25 -18.14 2.26
CA GLY A 61 -6.84 -19.16 1.39
C GLY A 61 -5.99 -19.41 0.17
N ARG A 62 -5.97 -20.64 -0.32
CA ARG A 62 -5.20 -21.04 -1.51
C ARG A 62 -5.65 -20.26 -2.77
N PRO A 63 -4.84 -20.20 -3.83
CA PRO A 63 -5.27 -19.67 -5.11
C PRO A 63 -6.56 -20.35 -5.59
N GLY A 64 -7.49 -19.57 -6.14
CA GLY A 64 -8.77 -20.09 -6.65
C GLY A 64 -9.83 -20.44 -5.59
N THR A 65 -9.58 -20.25 -4.29
CA THR A 65 -10.58 -20.53 -3.23
C THR A 65 -11.63 -19.43 -3.08
N GLY A 66 -11.50 -18.32 -3.81
CA GLY A 66 -12.45 -17.21 -3.77
C GLY A 66 -12.16 -16.16 -2.70
N LYS A 67 -10.91 -16.02 -2.22
CA LYS A 67 -10.52 -14.96 -1.25
C LYS A 67 -11.07 -13.58 -1.63
N THR A 68 -10.78 -13.16 -2.86
CA THR A 68 -11.19 -11.86 -3.36
C THR A 68 -12.70 -11.74 -3.47
N THR A 69 -13.38 -12.73 -4.06
CA THR A 69 -14.84 -12.66 -4.31
C THR A 69 -15.68 -12.93 -3.06
N ALA A 70 -15.31 -13.93 -2.24
CA ALA A 70 -16.12 -14.37 -1.11
C ALA A 70 -15.83 -13.60 0.19
N ALA A 71 -14.63 -13.03 0.35
CA ALA A 71 -14.28 -12.26 1.54
C ALA A 71 -14.05 -10.77 1.21
N ILE A 72 -13.00 -10.43 0.47
CA ILE A 72 -12.60 -9.04 0.26
C ILE A 72 -13.76 -8.21 -0.34
N ASN A 73 -14.34 -8.67 -1.45
CA ASN A 73 -15.41 -7.92 -2.13
C ASN A 73 -16.67 -7.79 -1.26
N GLN A 74 -16.99 -8.82 -0.48
CA GLN A 74 -18.14 -8.79 0.45
C GLN A 74 -17.92 -7.79 1.59
N MET A 75 -16.72 -7.79 2.17
CA MET A 75 -16.34 -6.83 3.21
C MET A 75 -16.37 -5.41 2.65
N LEU A 76 -15.72 -5.18 1.51
CA LEU A 76 -15.63 -3.89 0.86
C LEU A 76 -17.01 -3.32 0.49
N TRP A 77 -17.90 -4.16 -0.02
CA TRP A 77 -19.30 -3.79 -0.29
C TRP A 77 -20.04 -3.33 0.97
N GLN A 78 -19.96 -4.12 2.05
CA GLN A 78 -20.63 -3.80 3.29
C GLN A 78 -20.08 -2.52 3.93
N ILE A 79 -18.75 -2.36 3.96
CA ILE A 79 -18.09 -1.16 4.47
C ILE A 79 -18.49 0.06 3.63
N SER A 80 -18.49 -0.04 2.31
CA SER A 80 -18.89 1.08 1.44
C SER A 80 -20.34 1.52 1.64
N LYS A 81 -21.23 0.60 2.03
CA LYS A 81 -22.62 0.93 2.40
C LYS A 81 -22.76 1.48 3.82
N SER A 82 -22.02 0.93 4.77
CA SER A 82 -22.15 1.29 6.19
C SER A 82 -21.37 2.55 6.55
N CYS A 83 -20.26 2.79 5.87
CA CYS A 83 -19.35 3.91 6.06
C CYS A 83 -19.09 4.60 4.72
N PRO A 84 -20.06 5.31 4.11
CA PRO A 84 -19.93 5.83 2.74
C PRO A 84 -18.79 6.82 2.56
N ASN A 85 -18.28 7.43 3.62
CA ASN A 85 -17.14 8.35 3.61
C ASN A 85 -15.79 7.67 3.97
N TRP A 86 -15.72 6.34 4.03
CA TRP A 86 -14.43 5.69 4.19
C TRP A 86 -13.50 6.02 3.02
N GLY A 87 -12.20 6.12 3.28
CA GLY A 87 -11.18 6.33 2.26
C GLY A 87 -10.02 5.35 2.43
N GLY A 88 -9.01 5.46 1.59
CA GLY A 88 -7.82 4.62 1.75
C GLY A 88 -7.14 4.23 0.46
N VAL A 89 -6.42 3.11 0.51
CA VAL A 89 -5.60 2.61 -0.59
C VAL A 89 -5.97 1.16 -0.87
N CYS A 90 -6.18 0.82 -2.14
CA CYS A 90 -6.43 -0.53 -2.61
C CYS A 90 -5.29 -0.96 -3.54
N VAL A 91 -4.54 -1.97 -3.14
CA VAL A 91 -3.42 -2.52 -3.90
C VAL A 91 -3.58 -4.02 -4.13
N ASP A 92 -3.21 -4.47 -5.31
CA ASP A 92 -3.20 -5.87 -5.69
C ASP A 92 -1.97 -6.21 -6.55
N ASP A 93 -1.60 -7.48 -6.58
CA ASP A 93 -0.43 -7.94 -7.35
C ASP A 93 -0.67 -7.95 -8.86
N LYS A 94 -1.92 -7.95 -9.30
CA LYS A 94 -2.29 -7.98 -10.73
C LYS A 94 -2.50 -6.58 -11.34
N GLY A 95 -2.75 -5.54 -10.51
CA GLY A 95 -3.08 -4.19 -10.97
C GLY A 95 -4.46 -4.11 -11.63
N LEU A 96 -5.39 -5.01 -11.28
CA LEU A 96 -6.72 -5.13 -11.89
C LEU A 96 -7.87 -4.90 -10.91
N TYR A 97 -7.58 -4.64 -9.64
CA TYR A 97 -8.63 -4.54 -8.61
C TYR A 97 -9.59 -3.36 -8.86
N TRP A 98 -9.16 -2.34 -9.57
CA TRP A 98 -9.98 -1.22 -10.01
C TRP A 98 -11.19 -1.64 -10.87
N GLU A 99 -11.10 -2.76 -11.60
CA GLU A 99 -12.20 -3.31 -12.40
C GLU A 99 -13.37 -3.79 -11.50
N THR A 100 -13.08 -4.15 -10.25
CA THR A 100 -14.09 -4.45 -9.23
C THR A 100 -14.58 -3.19 -8.52
N LEU A 101 -13.67 -2.27 -8.18
CA LEU A 101 -13.99 -1.04 -7.45
C LEU A 101 -14.88 -0.10 -8.26
N LYS A 102 -14.55 0.15 -9.52
CA LYS A 102 -15.26 1.11 -10.36
C LYS A 102 -16.75 0.79 -10.55
N PRO A 103 -17.15 -0.44 -10.94
CA PRO A 103 -18.57 -0.79 -11.00
C PRO A 103 -19.25 -0.74 -9.63
N MET A 104 -18.57 -1.15 -8.57
CA MET A 104 -19.11 -1.13 -7.20
C MET A 104 -19.42 0.29 -6.75
N PHE A 105 -18.47 1.23 -6.90
CA PHE A 105 -18.69 2.62 -6.54
C PHE A 105 -19.75 3.29 -7.40
N ARG A 106 -19.81 2.97 -8.71
CA ARG A 106 -20.89 3.43 -9.60
C ARG A 106 -22.26 2.96 -9.10
N HIS A 107 -22.38 1.68 -8.73
CA HIS A 107 -23.64 1.13 -8.21
C HIS A 107 -24.07 1.79 -6.88
N LEU A 108 -23.11 2.21 -6.06
CA LEU A 108 -23.35 2.88 -4.79
C LEU A 108 -23.56 4.41 -4.93
N GLY A 109 -23.44 4.97 -6.15
CA GLY A 109 -23.54 6.42 -6.40
C GLY A 109 -22.32 7.21 -5.90
N HIS A 110 -21.15 6.56 -5.81
CA HIS A 110 -19.90 7.11 -5.29
C HIS A 110 -18.75 6.99 -6.31
N GLU A 111 -19.01 7.14 -7.59
CA GLU A 111 -18.02 6.97 -8.67
C GLU A 111 -16.83 7.95 -8.52
N ASP A 112 -17.10 9.14 -8.00
CA ASP A 112 -16.11 10.18 -7.72
C ASP A 112 -15.09 9.83 -6.61
N LYS A 113 -15.34 8.77 -5.86
CA LYS A 113 -14.41 8.31 -4.79
C LYS A 113 -13.12 7.71 -5.35
N LEU A 114 -13.19 7.09 -6.52
CA LEU A 114 -12.06 6.35 -7.07
C LEU A 114 -11.04 7.29 -7.72
N ILE A 115 -9.84 7.30 -7.16
CA ILE A 115 -8.64 7.86 -7.76
C ILE A 115 -7.87 6.70 -8.36
N LEU A 116 -7.86 6.59 -9.68
CA LEU A 116 -7.15 5.53 -10.38
C LEU A 116 -5.80 6.04 -10.91
N LEU A 117 -4.72 5.57 -10.30
CA LEU A 117 -3.35 5.76 -10.78
C LEU A 117 -3.06 4.71 -11.85
N GLN A 118 -3.32 5.07 -13.09
CA GLN A 118 -3.19 4.15 -14.23
C GLN A 118 -1.95 4.50 -15.04
N VAL A 119 -1.04 3.54 -15.16
CA VAL A 119 0.08 3.59 -16.11
C VAL A 119 -0.44 3.19 -17.48
N ARG A 120 0.15 3.72 -18.54
CA ARG A 120 -0.31 3.54 -19.92
C ARG A 120 -0.59 2.06 -20.24
N PRO A 121 -1.84 1.70 -20.56
CA PRO A 121 -2.20 0.35 -20.98
C PRO A 121 -1.53 -0.01 -22.32
N GLU A 122 -1.29 -1.28 -22.56
CA GLU A 122 -0.64 -1.74 -23.82
C GLU A 122 -1.46 -1.39 -25.07
N ALA A 123 -2.79 -1.38 -24.96
CA ALA A 123 -3.69 -1.05 -26.05
C ALA A 123 -3.84 0.47 -26.28
N ALA A 124 -3.26 1.32 -25.43
CA ALA A 124 -3.38 2.76 -25.53
C ALA A 124 -2.42 3.34 -26.58
N GLY A 125 -2.91 4.31 -27.37
CA GLY A 125 -2.10 5.02 -28.36
C GLY A 125 -1.02 5.93 -27.73
N PRO A 126 -0.16 6.54 -28.57
CA PRO A 126 0.95 7.39 -28.11
C PRO A 126 0.46 8.68 -27.41
N ASP A 127 -0.71 9.17 -27.73
CA ASP A 127 -1.29 10.40 -27.15
C ASP A 127 -1.98 10.17 -25.80
N TRP A 128 -1.92 8.96 -25.26
CA TRP A 128 -2.53 8.63 -23.97
C TRP A 128 -1.89 9.45 -22.84
N LYS A 129 -2.73 9.95 -21.93
CA LYS A 129 -2.30 10.68 -20.74
C LYS A 129 -3.03 10.13 -19.52
N PRO A 130 -2.35 10.05 -18.34
CA PRO A 130 -3.00 9.66 -17.10
C PRO A 130 -4.04 10.70 -16.67
N VAL A 131 -5.18 10.23 -16.15
CA VAL A 131 -6.22 11.10 -15.56
C VAL A 131 -5.81 11.59 -14.18
N HIS A 132 -5.21 10.68 -13.39
CA HIS A 132 -4.71 11.02 -12.07
C HIS A 132 -3.19 10.78 -12.02
N THR A 133 -2.51 11.70 -11.36
CA THR A 133 -1.07 11.65 -11.15
C THR A 133 -0.76 11.85 -9.67
N PHE A 134 0.29 11.23 -9.19
CA PHE A 134 0.73 11.32 -7.80
C PHE A 134 2.24 11.46 -7.70
N ASN A 135 2.71 12.35 -6.85
CA ASN A 135 4.11 12.47 -6.53
C ASN A 135 4.34 12.13 -5.05
N PHE A 136 5.11 11.07 -4.79
CA PHE A 136 5.43 10.63 -3.42
C PHE A 136 6.16 11.70 -2.60
N LEU A 137 6.85 12.64 -3.25
CA LEU A 137 7.64 13.68 -2.60
C LEU A 137 6.86 14.98 -2.37
N ASP A 138 5.61 15.07 -2.83
CA ASP A 138 4.77 16.28 -2.78
C ASP A 138 3.96 16.40 -1.47
N ASP A 139 4.27 15.59 -0.44
CA ASP A 139 3.62 15.70 0.87
C ASP A 139 4.28 16.83 1.69
N PRO A 140 3.58 17.95 1.95
CA PRO A 140 4.16 19.10 2.67
C PRO A 140 4.36 18.82 4.17
N HIS A 141 3.78 17.76 4.69
CA HIS A 141 3.89 17.39 6.11
C HIS A 141 5.08 16.47 6.41
N LEU A 142 5.78 15.98 5.39
CA LEU A 142 6.96 15.15 5.54
C LEU A 142 8.22 15.97 5.28
N THR A 143 9.21 15.81 6.16
CA THR A 143 10.55 16.36 5.93
C THR A 143 11.25 15.62 4.78
N ASP A 144 12.21 16.25 4.13
CA ASP A 144 12.96 15.60 3.06
C ASP A 144 13.69 14.34 3.54
N ASP A 145 14.17 14.32 4.77
CA ASP A 145 14.80 13.15 5.39
C ASP A 145 13.80 12.01 5.57
N THR A 146 12.58 12.30 6.04
CA THR A 146 11.51 11.28 6.17
C THR A 146 11.11 10.72 4.79
N LYS A 147 11.02 11.57 3.76
CA LYS A 147 10.75 11.12 2.38
C LYS A 147 11.85 10.20 1.87
N ALA A 148 13.12 10.56 2.09
CA ALA A 148 14.28 9.75 1.73
C ALA A 148 14.28 8.41 2.48
N GLU A 149 14.00 8.42 3.77
CA GLU A 149 13.88 7.22 4.60
C GLU A 149 12.79 6.26 4.06
N LEU A 150 11.61 6.76 3.73
CA LEU A 150 10.53 5.96 3.16
C LEU A 150 10.96 5.26 1.87
N VAL A 151 11.62 5.98 0.95
CA VAL A 151 12.15 5.42 -0.30
C VAL A 151 13.20 4.35 -0.01
N CYS A 152 14.14 4.60 0.90
CA CYS A 152 15.16 3.65 1.30
C CYS A 152 14.60 2.40 1.98
N ASN A 153 13.53 2.54 2.77
CA ASN A 153 12.88 1.40 3.42
C ASN A 153 12.17 0.49 2.41
N VAL A 154 11.55 1.07 1.39
CA VAL A 154 11.00 0.29 0.28
C VAL A 154 12.11 -0.42 -0.48
N ALA A 155 13.13 0.31 -0.93
CA ALA A 155 14.25 -0.23 -1.69
C ALA A 155 14.95 -1.36 -0.95
N GLY A 156 15.23 -1.19 0.35
CA GLY A 156 15.82 -2.23 1.20
C GLY A 156 14.97 -3.50 1.35
N SER A 157 13.66 -3.43 1.10
CA SER A 157 12.80 -4.62 1.09
C SER A 157 12.89 -5.43 -0.23
N PHE A 158 13.48 -4.84 -1.28
CA PHE A 158 13.67 -5.45 -2.60
C PHE A 158 15.11 -5.91 -2.84
N GLY A 159 16.08 -5.36 -2.09
CA GLY A 159 17.49 -5.68 -2.20
C GLY A 159 17.87 -7.01 -1.55
N GLN A 160 19.08 -7.46 -1.81
CA GLN A 160 19.68 -8.55 -1.04
C GLN A 160 20.00 -8.03 0.37
N ARG A 161 19.78 -8.85 1.39
CA ARG A 161 20.03 -8.52 2.81
C ARG A 161 21.48 -8.17 3.14
N SER A 162 22.40 -8.37 2.20
CA SER A 162 23.81 -8.07 2.32
C SER A 162 24.20 -6.63 1.93
N GLU A 163 23.22 -5.75 1.61
CA GLU A 163 23.53 -4.33 1.39
C GLU A 163 24.17 -3.75 2.66
N GLN A 164 25.37 -3.21 2.48
CA GLN A 164 26.09 -2.58 3.58
C GLN A 164 25.26 -1.40 4.10
N THR A 165 24.92 -1.39 5.35
CA THR A 165 24.15 -0.33 6.04
C THR A 165 24.70 1.06 5.75
N PHE A 166 26.02 1.16 5.53
CA PHE A 166 26.69 2.39 5.13
C PHE A 166 26.12 2.98 3.83
N PHE A 167 26.06 2.21 2.75
CA PHE A 167 25.57 2.70 1.45
C PHE A 167 24.09 3.08 1.50
N LYS A 168 23.29 2.32 2.24
CA LYS A 168 21.87 2.66 2.46
C LYS A 168 21.73 4.02 3.15
N LYS A 169 22.45 4.24 4.26
CA LYS A 169 22.40 5.52 5.00
C LYS A 169 22.96 6.68 4.19
N GLN A 170 24.01 6.45 3.41
CA GLN A 170 24.53 7.47 2.50
C GLN A 170 23.52 7.80 1.39
N ALA A 171 22.89 6.80 0.76
CA ALA A 171 21.84 7.05 -0.24
C ALA A 171 20.68 7.86 0.31
N GLU A 172 20.22 7.54 1.54
CA GLU A 172 19.18 8.28 2.25
C GLU A 172 19.57 9.76 2.44
N THR A 173 20.77 10.02 2.97
CA THR A 173 21.29 11.38 3.16
C THR A 173 21.38 12.13 1.84
N GLN A 174 21.93 11.49 0.78
CA GLN A 174 22.08 12.16 -0.52
C GLN A 174 20.72 12.46 -1.18
N MET A 175 19.74 11.59 -1.04
CA MET A 175 18.39 11.86 -1.54
C MET A 175 17.74 13.04 -0.80
N GLY A 176 17.88 13.14 0.52
CA GLY A 176 17.38 14.29 1.28
C GLY A 176 17.97 15.62 0.80
N PHE A 177 19.29 15.67 0.60
CA PHE A 177 19.95 16.86 0.03
C PHE A 177 19.58 17.12 -1.44
N ALA A 178 19.33 16.07 -2.23
CA ALA A 178 18.86 16.23 -3.61
C ALA A 178 17.45 16.82 -3.68
N PHE A 179 16.56 16.43 -2.78
CA PHE A 179 15.21 17.05 -2.70
C PHE A 179 15.30 18.54 -2.38
N LYS A 180 16.16 18.93 -1.44
CA LYS A 180 16.44 20.35 -1.13
C LYS A 180 17.04 21.06 -2.37
N ALA A 181 18.04 20.46 -3.03
CA ALA A 181 18.68 21.04 -4.21
C ALA A 181 17.67 21.34 -5.33
N LEU A 182 16.84 20.36 -5.69
CA LEU A 182 15.82 20.52 -6.73
C LEU A 182 14.80 21.61 -6.35
N ARG A 183 14.37 21.64 -5.09
CA ARG A 183 13.43 22.65 -4.59
C ARG A 183 14.03 24.06 -4.67
N CYS A 184 15.24 24.28 -4.14
CA CYS A 184 15.94 25.57 -4.19
C CYS A 184 16.23 26.00 -5.64
N ALA A 185 16.53 25.06 -6.54
CA ALA A 185 16.68 25.35 -7.96
C ALA A 185 15.36 25.72 -8.65
N GLY A 186 14.19 25.46 -8.03
CA GLY A 186 12.85 25.67 -8.62
C GLY A 186 12.47 24.61 -9.63
N LEU A 187 13.13 23.45 -9.55
CA LEU A 187 12.84 22.28 -10.35
C LEU A 187 11.79 21.41 -9.64
N PRO A 188 11.03 20.58 -10.37
CA PRO A 188 10.13 19.63 -9.76
C PRO A 188 10.90 18.62 -8.90
N VAL A 189 10.48 18.47 -7.63
CA VAL A 189 11.04 17.47 -6.72
C VAL A 189 10.33 16.15 -7.00
N THR A 190 10.94 15.30 -7.83
CA THR A 190 10.41 13.99 -8.21
C THR A 190 11.49 12.92 -8.07
N LEU A 191 11.09 11.65 -7.99
CA LEU A 191 12.04 10.53 -7.92
C LEU A 191 12.87 10.39 -9.21
N GLU A 192 12.28 10.70 -10.36
CA GLU A 192 12.97 10.76 -11.65
C GLU A 192 14.04 11.85 -11.67
N ASN A 193 13.68 13.10 -11.34
CA ASN A 193 14.66 14.21 -11.30
C ASN A 193 15.75 13.98 -10.25
N THR A 194 15.41 13.33 -9.15
CA THR A 194 16.40 12.95 -8.11
C THR A 194 17.38 11.90 -8.65
N TYR A 195 16.87 10.92 -9.40
CA TYR A 195 17.74 9.96 -10.09
C TYR A 195 18.72 10.67 -11.03
N GLU A 196 18.22 11.51 -11.92
CA GLU A 196 19.03 12.24 -12.89
C GLU A 196 20.07 13.13 -12.19
N PHE A 197 19.66 13.89 -11.16
CA PHE A 197 20.55 14.78 -10.41
C PHE A 197 21.70 14.02 -9.72
N LEU A 198 21.42 12.87 -9.09
CA LEU A 198 22.45 12.14 -8.31
C LEU A 198 23.31 11.21 -9.15
N THR A 199 22.85 10.80 -10.34
CA THR A 199 23.58 9.83 -11.19
C THR A 199 24.26 10.44 -12.40
N THR A 200 23.83 11.63 -12.86
CA THR A 200 24.30 12.26 -14.10
C THR A 200 25.07 13.56 -13.78
N ASP A 201 26.41 13.52 -14.00
CA ASP A 201 27.30 14.59 -13.60
C ASP A 201 26.98 15.96 -14.27
N ASN A 202 26.49 15.94 -15.52
CA ASN A 202 26.09 17.17 -16.20
C ASN A 202 24.85 17.80 -15.57
N VAL A 203 23.83 16.99 -15.25
CA VAL A 203 22.60 17.46 -14.58
C VAL A 203 22.93 18.03 -13.20
N MET A 204 23.79 17.36 -12.45
CA MET A 204 24.26 17.86 -11.15
C MET A 204 24.92 19.22 -11.31
N ARG A 205 25.82 19.39 -12.29
CA ARG A 205 26.51 20.67 -12.53
C ARG A 205 25.52 21.79 -12.87
N GLU A 206 24.58 21.53 -13.78
CA GLU A 206 23.55 22.52 -14.16
C GLU A 206 22.70 22.97 -12.95
N VAL A 207 22.27 22.03 -12.12
CA VAL A 207 21.50 22.34 -10.92
C VAL A 207 22.33 23.16 -9.93
N MET A 208 23.62 22.81 -9.75
CA MET A 208 24.54 23.57 -8.87
C MET A 208 24.73 25.00 -9.36
N GLU A 209 24.89 25.21 -10.68
CA GLU A 209 24.97 26.55 -11.27
C GLU A 209 23.68 27.36 -11.10
N MET A 210 22.51 26.72 -11.11
CA MET A 210 21.23 27.36 -10.81
C MET A 210 21.20 27.81 -9.36
N LEU A 211 21.65 26.97 -8.42
CA LEU A 211 21.69 27.27 -6.99
C LEU A 211 22.62 28.47 -6.67
N GLU A 212 23.79 28.56 -7.34
CA GLU A 212 24.72 29.67 -7.14
C GLU A 212 24.13 31.07 -7.52
N LYS A 213 23.14 31.07 -8.41
CA LYS A 213 22.49 32.30 -8.90
C LYS A 213 21.23 32.66 -8.13
N LYS A 214 20.79 31.80 -7.21
CA LYS A 214 19.55 32.06 -6.45
C LYS A 214 19.82 32.57 -5.06
N ASP A 215 19.03 33.55 -4.67
CA ASP A 215 18.98 34.07 -3.30
C ASP A 215 17.96 33.23 -2.50
N ASP A 216 18.41 32.05 -2.07
CA ASP A 216 17.64 31.09 -1.28
C ASP A 216 18.40 30.78 0.01
N GLN A 217 17.70 30.72 1.14
CA GLN A 217 18.35 30.55 2.46
C GLN A 217 18.98 29.14 2.64
N GLU A 218 18.44 28.11 2.00
CA GLU A 218 18.95 26.73 2.08
C GLU A 218 20.04 26.45 1.02
N ALA A 219 20.11 27.23 -0.06
CA ALA A 219 21.05 27.00 -1.16
C ALA A 219 22.54 26.95 -0.73
N PRO A 220 23.05 27.80 0.18
CA PRO A 220 24.45 27.73 0.62
C PRO A 220 24.80 26.41 1.31
N GLU A 221 23.90 25.86 2.16
CA GLU A 221 24.10 24.57 2.83
C GLU A 221 24.14 23.43 1.83
N VAL A 222 23.24 23.44 0.86
CA VAL A 222 23.16 22.44 -0.21
C VAL A 222 24.41 22.48 -1.10
N LEU A 223 24.85 23.67 -1.47
CA LEU A 223 26.08 23.89 -2.24
C LEU A 223 27.33 23.37 -1.51
N ASP A 224 27.46 23.68 -0.21
CA ASP A 224 28.56 23.20 0.63
C ASP A 224 28.57 21.68 0.68
N HIS A 225 27.38 21.08 0.90
CA HIS A 225 27.23 19.62 0.95
C HIS A 225 27.72 18.94 -0.35
N PHE A 226 27.25 19.39 -1.53
CA PHE A 226 27.64 18.76 -2.78
C PHE A 226 29.07 19.06 -3.19
N LYS A 227 29.58 20.27 -3.01
CA LYS A 227 30.95 20.63 -3.36
C LYS A 227 32.00 20.01 -2.44
N HIS A 228 31.78 20.05 -1.14
CA HIS A 228 32.81 19.74 -0.14
C HIS A 228 32.62 18.41 0.57
N ARG A 229 31.45 17.77 0.48
CA ARG A 229 31.20 16.47 1.11
C ARG A 229 30.91 15.38 0.09
N TRP A 230 30.06 15.64 -0.91
CA TRP A 230 29.70 14.66 -1.91
C TRP A 230 30.83 14.42 -2.92
N LEU A 231 31.26 15.49 -3.62
CA LEU A 231 32.32 15.39 -4.65
C LEU A 231 33.72 15.13 -4.05
N ALA A 232 33.93 15.40 -2.76
CA ALA A 232 35.19 15.13 -2.08
C ALA A 232 35.34 13.64 -1.62
N GLN A 233 34.32 12.81 -1.80
CA GLN A 233 34.41 11.40 -1.43
C GLN A 233 35.35 10.63 -2.38
N PRO A 234 36.02 9.56 -1.87
CA PRO A 234 36.80 8.69 -2.71
C PRO A 234 35.96 8.14 -3.88
N PRO A 235 36.53 8.05 -5.11
CA PRO A 235 35.79 7.64 -6.32
C PRO A 235 35.03 6.30 -6.16
N GLU A 236 35.62 5.34 -5.46
CA GLU A 236 34.98 4.04 -5.19
C GLU A 236 33.74 4.15 -4.30
N GLN A 237 33.80 4.98 -3.24
CA GLN A 237 32.67 5.22 -2.36
C GLN A 237 31.56 5.99 -3.10
N LEU A 238 31.94 7.03 -3.82
CA LEU A 238 31.01 7.82 -4.64
C LEU A 238 30.30 6.93 -5.67
N GLY A 239 31.05 6.08 -6.37
CA GLY A 239 30.51 5.10 -7.31
C GLY A 239 29.54 4.12 -6.66
N GLY A 240 29.88 3.63 -5.48
CA GLY A 240 29.01 2.73 -4.69
C GLY A 240 27.69 3.40 -4.27
N ILE A 241 27.75 4.65 -3.80
CA ILE A 241 26.55 5.40 -3.40
C ILE A 241 25.68 5.72 -4.63
N LYS A 242 26.28 6.20 -5.74
CA LYS A 242 25.57 6.44 -7.01
C LYS A 242 24.85 5.18 -7.51
N THR A 243 25.52 4.03 -7.44
CA THR A 243 24.94 2.74 -7.81
C THR A 243 23.78 2.35 -6.91
N THR A 244 23.90 2.59 -5.61
CA THR A 244 22.81 2.32 -4.65
C THR A 244 21.61 3.20 -4.92
N VAL A 245 21.79 4.51 -5.09
CA VAL A 245 20.72 5.46 -5.47
C VAL A 245 20.08 5.04 -6.79
N ALA A 246 20.90 4.72 -7.81
CA ALA A 246 20.38 4.26 -9.10
C ALA A 246 19.49 3.02 -8.96
N ASN A 247 19.92 2.03 -8.17
CA ASN A 247 19.11 0.83 -7.91
C ASN A 247 17.79 1.14 -7.18
N TYR A 248 17.76 2.15 -6.33
CA TYR A 248 16.56 2.54 -5.58
C TYR A 248 15.57 3.31 -6.44
N LEU A 249 16.03 4.17 -7.33
CA LEU A 249 15.20 5.09 -8.10
C LEU A 249 14.89 4.67 -9.54
N LYS A 250 15.63 3.72 -10.12
CA LYS A 250 15.49 3.28 -11.53
C LYS A 250 14.06 2.89 -11.93
N TYR A 251 13.23 2.51 -10.99
CA TYR A 251 11.83 2.14 -11.23
C TYR A 251 10.95 3.31 -11.67
N PHE A 252 11.44 4.56 -11.53
CA PHE A 252 10.74 5.79 -11.90
C PHE A 252 11.29 6.45 -13.16
N THR A 253 12.27 5.87 -13.82
CA THR A 253 12.90 6.42 -15.05
C THR A 253 12.16 6.00 -16.32
N ASP A 254 11.27 5.00 -16.27
CA ASP A 254 10.44 4.65 -17.41
C ASP A 254 9.40 5.75 -17.65
N PRO A 255 9.26 6.27 -18.90
CA PRO A 255 8.37 7.38 -19.20
C PRO A 255 6.90 7.12 -18.86
N ASP A 256 6.41 5.88 -18.98
CA ASP A 256 5.02 5.53 -18.65
C ASP A 256 4.77 5.55 -17.13
N ILE A 257 5.78 5.14 -16.34
CA ILE A 257 5.76 5.22 -14.87
C ILE A 257 5.92 6.68 -14.42
N ALA A 258 6.91 7.39 -14.96
CA ALA A 258 7.20 8.78 -14.63
C ALA A 258 6.01 9.70 -14.90
N ALA A 259 5.28 9.49 -15.99
CA ALA A 259 4.08 10.26 -16.33
C ALA A 259 3.00 10.21 -15.24
N VAL A 260 2.92 9.12 -14.46
CA VAL A 260 1.94 8.95 -13.38
C VAL A 260 2.51 9.34 -12.03
N PHE A 261 3.79 8.97 -11.73
CA PHE A 261 4.36 9.05 -10.38
C PHE A 261 5.44 10.12 -10.20
N CYS A 262 5.83 10.81 -11.28
CA CYS A 262 6.79 11.92 -11.24
C CYS A 262 6.23 13.22 -11.88
N PRO A 263 4.94 13.57 -11.69
CA PRO A 263 4.40 14.79 -12.26
C PRO A 263 5.04 16.01 -11.61
N ARG A 264 5.10 17.11 -12.35
CA ARG A 264 5.48 18.41 -11.81
C ARG A 264 4.50 18.88 -10.71
N GLN A 265 3.22 18.55 -10.88
CA GLN A 265 2.16 18.83 -9.92
C GLN A 265 1.23 17.63 -9.88
N ALA A 266 1.02 17.08 -8.69
CA ALA A 266 0.08 15.99 -8.48
C ALA A 266 -1.37 16.44 -8.71
N SER A 267 -2.22 15.55 -9.21
CA SER A 267 -3.65 15.83 -9.45
C SER A 267 -4.51 15.75 -8.20
N PHE A 268 -3.98 15.19 -7.10
CA PHE A 268 -4.64 15.06 -5.81
C PHE A 268 -3.59 14.99 -4.68
N SER A 269 -4.03 15.20 -3.45
CA SER A 269 -3.21 15.01 -2.23
C SER A 269 -3.48 13.64 -1.62
N PHE A 270 -2.46 13.00 -1.04
CA PHE A 270 -2.66 11.75 -0.29
C PHE A 270 -3.68 11.92 0.85
N GLY A 271 -3.75 13.11 1.47
CA GLY A 271 -4.76 13.46 2.47
C GLY A 271 -6.21 13.41 1.99
N ASP A 272 -6.48 13.26 0.69
CA ASP A 272 -7.84 13.12 0.15
C ASP A 272 -8.52 11.82 0.63
N ILE A 273 -7.76 10.84 1.11
CA ILE A 273 -8.33 9.66 1.77
C ILE A 273 -9.14 10.03 3.02
N ASP A 274 -8.81 11.12 3.70
CA ASP A 274 -9.58 11.65 4.84
C ASP A 274 -10.92 12.25 4.40
N ARG A 275 -11.05 12.61 3.12
CA ARG A 275 -12.30 13.07 2.48
C ARG A 275 -13.06 11.93 1.79
N GLY A 276 -12.68 10.70 2.05
CA GLY A 276 -13.34 9.51 1.53
C GLY A 276 -12.89 9.10 0.13
N LYS A 277 -11.77 9.60 -0.38
CA LYS A 277 -11.20 9.12 -1.65
C LYS A 277 -10.49 7.78 -1.46
N VAL A 278 -10.52 6.97 -2.50
CA VAL A 278 -9.92 5.63 -2.54
C VAL A 278 -8.92 5.57 -3.69
N ILE A 279 -7.65 5.45 -3.35
CA ILE A 279 -6.55 5.35 -4.30
C ILE A 279 -6.43 3.90 -4.74
N CYS A 280 -6.43 3.64 -6.03
CA CYS A 280 -6.19 2.33 -6.62
C CYS A 280 -5.16 2.44 -7.74
N VAL A 281 -4.36 1.39 -7.90
CA VAL A 281 -3.26 1.35 -8.87
C VAL A 281 -3.59 0.40 -10.00
N SER A 282 -3.33 0.82 -11.24
CA SER A 282 -3.41 0.00 -12.44
C SER A 282 -2.10 0.10 -13.22
N ILE A 283 -1.23 -0.88 -13.05
CA ILE A 283 0.07 -0.95 -13.71
C ILE A 283 0.15 -2.24 -14.53
N PRO A 284 0.45 -2.18 -15.83
CA PRO A 284 0.55 -3.35 -16.71
C PRO A 284 1.54 -4.41 -16.23
N GLN A 285 1.36 -5.67 -16.67
CA GLN A 285 2.19 -6.80 -16.22
C GLN A 285 3.67 -6.66 -16.59
N ARG A 286 4.00 -5.94 -17.66
CA ARG A 286 5.40 -5.64 -18.04
C ARG A 286 6.18 -4.89 -16.96
N PHE A 287 5.49 -4.17 -16.07
CA PHE A 287 6.05 -3.41 -14.95
C PHE A 287 5.79 -4.09 -13.59
N GLN A 288 5.97 -5.40 -13.50
CA GLN A 288 5.65 -6.16 -12.29
C GLN A 288 6.51 -5.73 -11.08
N VAL A 289 7.77 -5.42 -11.29
CA VAL A 289 8.69 -5.00 -10.21
C VAL A 289 8.35 -3.58 -9.76
N GLU A 290 8.16 -2.68 -10.70
CA GLU A 290 7.74 -1.29 -10.47
C GLU A 290 6.41 -1.24 -9.72
N ARG A 291 5.44 -2.03 -10.13
CA ARG A 291 4.13 -2.15 -9.46
C ARG A 291 4.30 -2.57 -8.00
N ARG A 292 5.09 -3.59 -7.75
CA ARG A 292 5.36 -4.03 -6.38
C ARG A 292 6.04 -2.93 -5.56
N TYR A 293 7.01 -2.24 -6.14
CA TYR A 293 7.71 -1.12 -5.50
C TYR A 293 6.74 0.03 -5.16
N ILE A 294 5.95 0.46 -6.15
CA ILE A 294 4.95 1.52 -6.01
C ILE A 294 3.86 1.15 -4.98
N ASN A 295 3.35 -0.06 -5.01
CA ASN A 295 2.38 -0.54 -4.03
C ASN A 295 2.96 -0.52 -2.61
N THR A 296 4.25 -0.85 -2.45
CA THR A 296 4.94 -0.79 -1.15
C THR A 296 5.13 0.65 -0.70
N LEU A 297 5.48 1.59 -1.59
CA LEU A 297 5.54 3.02 -1.27
C LEU A 297 4.17 3.57 -0.84
N LEU A 298 3.11 3.26 -1.57
CA LEU A 298 1.74 3.68 -1.23
C LEU A 298 1.30 3.13 0.13
N LYS A 299 1.69 1.90 0.45
CA LYS A 299 1.45 1.31 1.77
C LYS A 299 2.19 2.09 2.88
N LEU A 300 3.47 2.41 2.69
CA LEU A 300 4.22 3.18 3.70
C LEU A 300 3.71 4.62 3.79
N ALA A 301 3.30 5.24 2.69
CA ALA A 301 2.63 6.54 2.70
C ALA A 301 1.30 6.48 3.48
N PHE A 302 0.53 5.39 3.33
CA PHE A 302 -0.68 5.17 4.14
C PHE A 302 -0.35 5.05 5.63
N TYR A 303 0.69 4.32 6.03
CA TYR A 303 1.10 4.20 7.42
C TYR A 303 1.56 5.53 8.00
N SER A 304 2.40 6.26 7.27
CA SER A 304 2.83 7.61 7.65
C SER A 304 1.64 8.54 7.83
N HIS A 305 0.69 8.55 6.89
CA HIS A 305 -0.53 9.34 6.99
C HIS A 305 -1.39 8.95 8.20
N ALA A 306 -1.58 7.64 8.43
CA ALA A 306 -2.35 7.15 9.57
C ALA A 306 -1.74 7.54 10.91
N GLN A 307 -0.41 7.49 11.05
CA GLN A 307 0.29 7.93 12.26
C GLN A 307 0.15 9.42 12.49
N ARG A 308 0.27 10.26 11.47
CA ARG A 308 0.09 11.71 11.58
C ARG A 308 -1.32 12.14 12.04
N ARG A 309 -2.33 11.29 11.89
CA ARG A 309 -3.66 11.57 12.44
C ARG A 309 -3.65 11.71 13.97
N PHE A 310 -2.63 11.17 14.66
CA PHE A 310 -2.43 11.36 16.10
C PHE A 310 -2.02 12.78 16.48
N ASP A 311 -1.40 13.53 15.57
CA ASP A 311 -0.99 14.91 15.80
C ASP A 311 -2.21 15.86 15.87
N ASN A 312 -3.36 15.42 15.37
CA ASN A 312 -4.58 16.21 15.45
C ASN A 312 -5.15 16.27 16.87
N PRO A 313 -5.75 17.40 17.27
CA PRO A 313 -6.46 17.51 18.54
C PRO A 313 -7.56 16.44 18.70
N LEU A 314 -7.85 16.02 19.94
CA LEU A 314 -8.81 14.96 20.25
C LEU A 314 -10.17 15.16 19.57
N MET A 315 -10.67 16.40 19.53
CA MET A 315 -11.96 16.74 18.89
C MET A 315 -11.96 16.47 17.38
N VAL A 316 -10.81 16.65 16.72
CA VAL A 316 -10.61 16.36 15.29
C VAL A 316 -10.48 14.85 15.09
N ARG A 317 -9.66 14.18 15.93
CA ARG A 317 -9.49 12.71 15.90
C ARG A 317 -10.81 11.97 16.03
N ALA A 318 -11.69 12.44 16.91
CA ALA A 318 -13.02 11.84 17.09
C ALA A 318 -13.89 11.89 15.82
N ARG A 319 -13.65 12.84 14.92
CA ARG A 319 -14.38 13.03 13.66
C ARG A 319 -13.71 12.42 12.43
N HIS A 320 -12.51 11.84 12.57
CA HIS A 320 -11.85 11.16 11.45
C HIS A 320 -12.78 10.10 10.85
N ASN A 321 -12.76 10.02 9.52
CA ASN A 321 -13.37 8.91 8.80
C ASN A 321 -12.55 7.63 8.99
N LEU A 322 -13.13 6.49 8.65
CA LEU A 322 -12.42 5.22 8.52
C LEU A 322 -11.50 5.28 7.30
N VAL A 323 -10.21 4.96 7.46
CA VAL A 323 -9.29 4.75 6.34
C VAL A 323 -8.73 3.33 6.35
N ILE A 324 -8.66 2.73 5.18
CA ILE A 324 -8.35 1.30 5.03
C ILE A 324 -7.27 1.10 3.98
N LEU A 325 -6.27 0.30 4.31
CA LEU A 325 -5.38 -0.32 3.35
C LEU A 325 -5.94 -1.70 2.99
N TRP A 326 -6.43 -1.85 1.78
CA TRP A 326 -6.83 -3.13 1.20
C TRP A 326 -5.67 -3.69 0.39
N ALA A 327 -5.11 -4.82 0.82
CA ALA A 327 -3.95 -5.44 0.19
C ALA A 327 -4.28 -6.89 -0.19
N ASP A 328 -4.56 -7.14 -1.49
CA ASP A 328 -4.61 -8.51 -2.02
C ASP A 328 -3.18 -8.97 -2.35
N GLU A 329 -2.88 -10.25 -2.07
CA GLU A 329 -1.53 -10.83 -2.13
C GLU A 329 -0.52 -10.03 -1.28
N ALA A 330 -0.91 -9.69 -0.03
CA ALA A 330 -0.16 -8.82 0.89
C ALA A 330 1.30 -9.25 1.10
N GLN A 331 1.63 -10.56 0.98
CA GLN A 331 3.00 -11.05 1.06
C GLN A 331 3.94 -10.45 -0.01
N ARG A 332 3.38 -9.83 -1.05
CA ARG A 332 4.19 -9.16 -2.09
C ARG A 332 4.72 -7.81 -1.66
N ILE A 333 4.04 -7.15 -0.72
CA ILE A 333 4.33 -5.78 -0.29
C ILE A 333 4.68 -5.64 1.19
N VAL A 334 4.59 -6.71 1.95
CA VAL A 334 4.98 -6.73 3.37
C VAL A 334 6.46 -6.34 3.52
N THR A 335 6.73 -5.46 4.48
CA THR A 335 8.06 -4.97 4.82
C THR A 335 8.42 -5.26 6.27
N ALA A 336 9.70 -5.47 6.52
CA ALA A 336 10.28 -5.60 7.84
C ALA A 336 11.47 -4.65 8.00
N SER A 337 11.46 -3.84 9.03
CA SER A 337 12.57 -2.96 9.38
C SER A 337 12.77 -3.01 10.89
N ASN A 338 14.01 -2.84 11.36
CA ASN A 338 14.29 -2.70 12.80
C ASN A 338 14.03 -1.27 13.26
N ASP A 339 14.44 -0.30 12.45
CA ASP A 339 14.53 1.10 12.83
C ASP A 339 13.53 1.99 12.09
N GLY A 340 12.88 1.46 11.05
CA GLY A 340 11.96 2.20 10.20
C GLY A 340 10.53 1.69 10.26
N MET A 341 9.66 2.37 9.52
CA MET A 341 8.24 2.03 9.39
C MET A 341 8.07 0.68 8.68
N SER A 342 7.33 -0.24 9.29
CA SER A 342 7.08 -1.58 8.77
C SER A 342 5.79 -2.18 9.30
N ASP A 343 5.32 -3.25 8.66
CA ASP A 343 4.01 -3.82 8.97
C ASP A 343 3.88 -4.30 10.42
N HIS A 344 4.92 -4.93 10.98
CA HIS A 344 4.85 -5.52 12.31
C HIS A 344 4.92 -4.51 13.47
N ASN A 345 5.32 -3.26 13.20
CA ASN A 345 5.43 -2.20 14.22
C ASN A 345 4.45 -1.04 14.03
N VAL A 346 3.59 -1.08 13.00
CA VAL A 346 2.64 0.01 12.73
C VAL A 346 1.19 -0.46 12.83
N VAL A 347 0.87 -1.70 12.41
CA VAL A 347 -0.52 -2.16 12.26
C VAL A 347 -1.32 -2.13 13.56
N ASP A 348 -0.72 -2.38 14.71
CA ASP A 348 -1.37 -2.31 16.03
C ASP A 348 -1.60 -0.87 16.51
N VAL A 349 -0.71 0.05 16.11
CA VAL A 349 -0.75 1.45 16.54
C VAL A 349 -1.86 2.23 15.85
N ILE A 350 -2.02 2.07 14.51
CA ILE A 350 -2.89 2.94 13.70
C ILE A 350 -4.39 2.77 13.94
N ARG A 351 -4.83 1.71 14.65
CA ARG A 351 -6.25 1.46 14.92
C ARG A 351 -6.95 2.63 15.64
N GLU A 352 -6.26 3.28 16.57
CA GLU A 352 -6.80 4.41 17.34
C GLU A 352 -6.98 5.67 16.48
N ALA A 353 -6.27 5.73 15.35
CA ALA A 353 -6.45 6.74 14.32
C ALA A 353 -7.62 6.44 13.35
N LYS A 354 -8.45 5.43 13.64
CA LYS A 354 -9.47 4.87 12.74
C LYS A 354 -8.89 4.43 11.39
N ALA A 355 -7.67 3.92 11.43
CA ALA A 355 -6.97 3.34 10.29
C ALA A 355 -6.80 1.84 10.48
N THR A 356 -6.90 1.07 9.41
CA THR A 356 -6.79 -0.39 9.48
C THR A 356 -6.22 -1.00 8.20
N VAL A 357 -5.77 -2.24 8.33
CA VAL A 357 -5.26 -3.05 7.22
C VAL A 357 -6.15 -4.27 7.04
N VAL A 358 -6.55 -4.52 5.80
CA VAL A 358 -7.17 -5.77 5.36
C VAL A 358 -6.19 -6.45 4.43
N ALA A 359 -5.43 -7.40 4.97
CA ALA A 359 -4.40 -8.14 4.26
C ALA A 359 -4.93 -9.50 3.81
N ALA A 360 -4.88 -9.79 2.50
CA ALA A 360 -5.14 -11.13 1.98
C ALA A 360 -3.86 -11.80 1.52
N THR A 361 -3.69 -13.06 1.85
CA THR A 361 -2.52 -13.87 1.49
C THR A 361 -2.92 -15.32 1.22
N GLN A 362 -2.03 -16.10 0.61
CA GLN A 362 -2.30 -17.52 0.32
C GLN A 362 -2.28 -18.36 1.60
N SER A 363 -1.34 -18.08 2.49
CA SER A 363 -1.23 -18.69 3.82
C SER A 363 -0.48 -17.74 4.75
N TYR A 364 -0.59 -17.97 6.06
CA TYR A 364 0.20 -17.22 7.05
C TYR A 364 1.71 -17.43 6.85
N THR A 365 2.12 -18.62 6.40
CA THR A 365 3.54 -18.93 6.13
C THR A 365 4.11 -18.13 4.94
N SER A 366 3.25 -17.65 4.02
CA SER A 366 3.67 -16.80 2.91
C SER A 366 4.21 -15.43 3.37
N LEU A 367 3.92 -15.03 4.62
CA LEU A 367 4.43 -13.79 5.22
C LEU A 367 5.86 -13.95 5.77
N ILE A 368 6.33 -15.18 6.04
CA ILE A 368 7.63 -15.42 6.67
C ILE A 368 8.81 -14.96 5.79
N PRO A 369 8.89 -15.36 4.49
CA PRO A 369 10.02 -14.96 3.65
C PRO A 369 10.20 -13.43 3.51
N PRO A 370 9.16 -12.63 3.23
CA PRO A 370 9.33 -11.19 3.12
C PRO A 370 9.62 -10.51 4.46
N MET A 371 9.13 -11.05 5.59
CA MET A 371 9.46 -10.56 6.94
C MET A 371 10.87 -10.93 7.36
N GLY A 372 11.43 -11.95 6.72
CA GLY A 372 12.79 -12.44 6.94
C GLY A 372 13.02 -13.15 8.25
N ASP A 373 12.02 -13.22 9.10
CA ASP A 373 12.04 -13.84 10.42
C ASP A 373 10.62 -14.28 10.78
N GLU A 374 10.52 -15.51 11.28
CA GLU A 374 9.26 -16.09 11.73
C GLU A 374 8.63 -15.35 12.91
N HIS A 375 9.48 -14.81 13.81
CA HIS A 375 9.00 -14.05 14.97
C HIS A 375 8.26 -12.77 14.53
N ARG A 376 8.84 -12.00 13.63
CA ARG A 376 8.19 -10.80 13.06
C ARG A 376 6.89 -11.13 12.33
N ALA A 377 6.87 -12.23 11.57
CA ALA A 377 5.66 -12.70 10.91
C ALA A 377 4.57 -13.05 11.95
N LYS A 378 4.93 -13.72 13.06
CA LYS A 378 4.00 -14.00 14.16
C LYS A 378 3.48 -12.74 14.86
N VAL A 379 4.33 -11.72 15.05
CA VAL A 379 3.91 -10.42 15.60
C VAL A 379 2.90 -9.76 14.68
N LEU A 380 3.18 -9.68 13.37
CA LEU A 380 2.23 -9.12 12.40
C LEU A 380 0.90 -9.87 12.42
N ILE A 381 0.93 -11.22 12.40
CA ILE A 381 -0.30 -12.04 12.43
C ILE A 381 -1.09 -11.81 13.72
N ALA A 382 -0.41 -11.66 14.86
CA ALA A 382 -1.06 -11.37 16.14
C ALA A 382 -1.72 -9.99 16.16
N ASN A 383 -1.10 -9.00 15.52
CA ASN A 383 -1.62 -7.63 15.40
C ASN A 383 -2.81 -7.53 14.44
N LEU A 384 -2.94 -8.46 13.49
CA LEU A 384 -4.13 -8.61 12.63
C LEU A 384 -5.18 -9.46 13.38
N ALA A 385 -5.89 -8.84 14.32
CA ALA A 385 -6.71 -9.52 15.33
C ALA A 385 -7.91 -10.28 14.76
N SER A 386 -8.41 -9.92 13.58
CA SER A 386 -9.50 -10.63 12.89
C SER A 386 -8.94 -11.51 11.78
N ALA A 387 -9.27 -12.78 11.78
CA ALA A 387 -8.81 -13.74 10.77
C ALA A 387 -9.99 -14.39 10.04
N CYS A 388 -9.87 -14.51 8.72
CA CYS A 388 -10.80 -15.22 7.85
C CYS A 388 -10.04 -16.24 7.02
N CYS A 389 -10.22 -17.53 7.32
CA CYS A 389 -9.61 -18.63 6.56
C CYS A 389 -10.64 -19.21 5.59
N ILE A 390 -10.30 -19.25 4.31
CA ILE A 390 -11.12 -19.85 3.27
C ILE A 390 -10.50 -21.20 2.91
N PRO A 391 -11.10 -22.34 3.34
CA PRO A 391 -10.56 -23.67 3.06
C PRO A 391 -10.66 -23.99 1.57
N SER A 392 -9.74 -24.81 1.08
CA SER A 392 -9.86 -25.36 -0.27
C SER A 392 -11.03 -26.38 -0.35
N PRO A 393 -11.61 -26.58 -1.55
CA PRO A 393 -12.64 -27.61 -1.73
C PRO A 393 -12.22 -29.00 -1.24
N THR A 394 -10.95 -29.36 -1.42
CA THR A 394 -10.37 -30.66 -0.99
C THR A 394 -10.25 -30.75 0.53
N GLU A 395 -9.77 -29.70 1.20
CA GLU A 395 -9.70 -29.65 2.67
C GLU A 395 -11.09 -29.71 3.30
N TRP A 396 -12.06 -29.08 2.62
CA TRP A 396 -13.46 -29.16 3.04
C TRP A 396 -14.00 -30.58 2.95
N LEU A 397 -13.76 -31.28 1.83
CA LEU A 397 -14.19 -32.67 1.65
C LEU A 397 -13.56 -33.59 2.71
N LEU A 398 -12.26 -33.42 3.00
CA LEU A 398 -11.57 -34.18 4.03
C LEU A 398 -12.13 -33.90 5.44
N SER A 399 -12.44 -32.65 5.76
CA SER A 399 -13.07 -32.29 7.04
C SER A 399 -14.49 -32.86 7.17
N PHE A 400 -15.23 -32.89 6.09
CA PHE A 400 -16.57 -33.52 6.04
C PHE A 400 -16.49 -35.03 6.20
N ALA A 401 -15.58 -35.69 5.48
CA ALA A 401 -15.37 -37.12 5.60
C ALA A 401 -14.94 -37.54 7.01
N SER A 402 -14.06 -36.79 7.66
CA SER A 402 -13.61 -37.04 9.03
C SER A 402 -14.73 -36.87 10.08
N ARG A 403 -15.66 -35.94 9.87
CA ARG A 403 -16.82 -35.73 10.76
C ARG A 403 -17.91 -36.77 10.58
N THR A 404 -18.18 -37.21 9.34
CA THR A 404 -19.09 -38.28 9.06
C THR A 404 -18.56 -39.64 9.58
N ALA A 405 -17.24 -39.85 9.54
CA ALA A 405 -16.61 -41.02 10.15
C ALA A 405 -16.72 -40.99 11.69
N LYS A 406 -16.49 -39.84 12.35
CA LYS A 406 -16.67 -39.71 13.82
C LYS A 406 -18.12 -39.83 14.27
N GLY A 407 -19.07 -39.38 13.44
CA GLY A 407 -20.51 -39.55 13.74
C GLY A 407 -21.06 -40.97 13.58
N ARG A 408 -20.31 -41.89 12.96
CA ARG A 408 -20.70 -43.33 12.80
C ARG A 408 -20.13 -44.26 13.88
N PHE A 409 -19.24 -43.77 14.75
CA PHE A 409 -18.65 -44.59 15.84
C PHE A 409 -19.02 -44.06 17.23
N GLY A 410 -20.09 -43.28 17.33
CA GLY A 410 -20.66 -42.80 18.60
C GLY A 410 -22.01 -43.51 18.83
N LEU A 411 -21.98 -44.79 19.04
CA LEU A 411 -23.00 -45.61 19.75
C LEU A 411 -22.26 -46.37 20.81
#